data_495e1d24a3a8825ee46c1da27bb3c008
#
_entry.id   495e1d24a3a8825ee46c1da27bb3c008
#
_cell.length_a   1.000
_cell.length_b   1.000
_cell.length_c   1.000
_cell.angle_alpha   90.00
_cell.angle_beta   90.00
_cell.angle_gamma   90.00
#
_symmetry.space_group_name_H-M   'P 1'
#
loop_
_entity.id
_entity.type
_entity.pdbx_description
1 polymer ?
#
loop_
_entity_poly.entity_id
_entity_poly.type
_entity_poly.pdbx_seq_one_letter_code
_entity_poly.pdbx_strand_id
1 'polypeptide(L)'
;MSIITKEFKIKAKGLKFPEGPICMNDGSIILVEIARGTLSKINTLGETEVIADLGGGPNGAAIGPDGYCYVCNNGGFEWEVSQNDKFMRPILESKSYSGGKIQKVNILTGEFSTLYDNCNNTPLNGPNDIVFDKSGNFWFTDLGKVRKRNMDRGAIYWAKADGSMIKEVIQPFMTPNGIGLSPDEKSLYVAETEGGKLYSFKIIGDGVVEKIPFPDSINGGLLLNNEGGIKRFDSLAVENNGNICVGTLFNGGVSVISPLGELVEFVKFD
;
A
#
# COMPACT_ATOMS: atom_id res chain seq x y z
N MET A 1 21.53 -15.77 -0.23
CA MET A 1 20.23 -15.58 0.45
C MET A 1 20.31 -16.21 1.82
N SER A 2 20.14 -15.45 2.89
CA SER A 2 19.94 -15.98 4.25
C SER A 2 18.44 -16.02 4.55
N ILE A 3 17.94 -17.16 5.04
CA ILE A 3 16.60 -17.25 5.62
C ILE A 3 16.79 -17.08 7.12
N ILE A 4 16.21 -16.04 7.68
CA ILE A 4 16.32 -15.73 9.11
C ILE A 4 14.94 -15.84 9.72
N THR A 5 14.81 -16.68 10.74
CA THR A 5 13.65 -16.68 11.63
C THR A 5 13.98 -15.75 12.78
N LYS A 6 13.21 -14.66 12.93
CA LYS A 6 13.35 -13.72 14.05
C LYS A 6 12.25 -13.99 15.07
N GLU A 7 12.55 -13.79 16.35
CA GLU A 7 11.51 -13.77 17.37
C GLU A 7 10.60 -12.56 17.14
N PHE A 8 9.30 -12.79 17.05
CA PHE A 8 8.29 -11.77 16.90
C PHE A 8 7.54 -11.56 18.20
N LYS A 9 7.28 -10.30 18.48
CA LYS A 9 6.39 -9.92 19.59
C LYS A 9 5.04 -9.49 19.02
N ILE A 10 3.99 -10.22 19.37
CA ILE A 10 2.61 -9.82 19.03
C ILE A 10 2.28 -8.56 19.84
N LYS A 11 2.02 -7.45 19.15
CA LYS A 11 1.71 -6.15 19.76
C LYS A 11 0.25 -6.02 20.14
N ALA A 12 -0.67 -6.49 19.29
CA ALA A 12 -2.12 -6.47 19.51
C ALA A 12 -2.80 -7.68 18.87
N LYS A 13 -4.01 -7.98 19.30
CA LYS A 13 -4.87 -9.07 18.76
C LYS A 13 -6.28 -8.55 18.50
N GLY A 14 -7.07 -9.31 17.72
CA GLY A 14 -8.48 -8.99 17.45
C GLY A 14 -8.71 -7.94 16.38
N LEU A 15 -7.65 -7.52 15.67
CA LEU A 15 -7.74 -6.62 14.53
C LEU A 15 -8.44 -7.32 13.34
N LYS A 16 -9.13 -6.55 12.51
CA LYS A 16 -9.89 -7.04 11.37
C LYS A 16 -9.18 -6.69 10.04
N PHE A 17 -8.22 -7.53 9.67
CA PHE A 17 -7.34 -7.38 8.52
C PHE A 17 -6.56 -6.05 8.58
N PRO A 18 -5.57 -5.95 9.49
CA PRO A 18 -4.78 -4.74 9.66
C PRO A 18 -3.82 -4.51 8.49
N GLU A 19 -3.71 -3.24 8.06
CA GLU A 19 -2.84 -2.79 6.98
C GLU A 19 -2.30 -1.39 7.25
N GLY A 20 -1.33 -0.94 6.43
CA GLY A 20 -0.75 0.40 6.48
C GLY A 20 -0.22 0.81 7.85
N PRO A 21 0.59 -0.01 8.55
CA PRO A 21 1.04 0.33 9.90
C PRO A 21 2.06 1.46 9.89
N ILE A 22 1.84 2.46 10.76
CA ILE A 22 2.69 3.63 10.95
C ILE A 22 3.20 3.62 12.39
N CYS A 23 4.51 3.46 12.57
CA CYS A 23 5.15 3.58 13.88
C CYS A 23 5.26 5.04 14.28
N MET A 24 4.64 5.43 15.39
CA MET A 24 4.67 6.80 15.90
C MET A 24 5.85 7.00 16.87
N ASN A 25 6.32 8.25 17.01
CA ASN A 25 7.45 8.58 17.88
C ASN A 25 7.22 8.25 19.36
N ASP A 26 5.97 8.18 19.81
CA ASP A 26 5.58 7.79 21.17
C ASP A 26 5.56 6.26 21.37
N GLY A 27 5.91 5.49 20.35
CA GLY A 27 5.90 4.02 20.35
C GLY A 27 4.51 3.41 20.13
N SER A 28 3.47 4.21 19.89
CA SER A 28 2.18 3.74 19.41
C SER A 28 2.24 3.40 17.93
N ILE A 29 1.24 2.68 17.44
CA ILE A 29 1.09 2.33 16.01
C ILE A 29 -0.28 2.80 15.55
N ILE A 30 -0.32 3.57 14.47
CA ILE A 30 -1.55 3.86 13.73
C ILE A 30 -1.62 2.88 12.58
N LEU A 31 -2.80 2.34 12.28
CA LEU A 31 -3.04 1.41 11.18
C LEU A 31 -4.49 1.48 10.74
N VAL A 32 -4.76 0.95 9.57
CA VAL A 32 -6.13 0.73 9.11
C VAL A 32 -6.55 -0.72 9.37
N GLU A 33 -7.87 -0.93 9.55
CA GLU A 33 -8.47 -2.26 9.57
C GLU A 33 -9.44 -2.38 8.40
N ILE A 34 -8.99 -3.01 7.30
CA ILE A 34 -9.75 -3.02 6.04
C ILE A 34 -11.15 -3.59 6.23
N ALA A 35 -11.26 -4.73 6.91
CA ALA A 35 -12.54 -5.42 7.08
C ALA A 35 -13.45 -4.77 8.15
N ARG A 36 -12.89 -3.92 9.01
CA ARG A 36 -13.67 -3.11 9.95
C ARG A 36 -14.08 -1.77 9.36
N GLY A 37 -13.31 -1.26 8.39
CA GLY A 37 -13.51 0.06 7.80
C GLY A 37 -12.97 1.22 8.66
N THR A 38 -11.97 0.97 9.52
CA THR A 38 -11.52 1.95 10.52
C THR A 38 -10.06 2.34 10.37
N LEU A 39 -9.72 3.56 10.79
CA LEU A 39 -8.39 3.95 11.21
C LEU A 39 -8.29 3.73 12.72
N SER A 40 -7.30 2.96 13.17
CA SER A 40 -7.14 2.54 14.56
C SER A 40 -5.75 2.86 15.09
N LYS A 41 -5.63 3.05 16.41
CA LYS A 41 -4.37 3.25 17.12
C LYS A 41 -4.15 2.11 18.11
N ILE A 42 -2.93 1.58 18.15
CA ILE A 42 -2.47 0.64 19.17
C ILE A 42 -1.49 1.40 20.07
N ASN A 43 -1.79 1.51 21.34
CA ASN A 43 -0.92 2.17 22.29
C ASN A 43 0.28 1.28 22.69
N THR A 44 1.18 1.81 23.51
CA THR A 44 2.38 1.09 23.98
C THR A 44 2.07 -0.17 24.80
N LEU A 45 0.89 -0.26 25.40
CA LEU A 45 0.42 -1.42 26.18
C LEU A 45 -0.23 -2.49 25.27
N GLY A 46 -0.49 -2.19 24.01
CA GLY A 46 -1.14 -3.11 23.05
C GLY A 46 -2.68 -2.98 23.03
N GLU A 47 -3.23 -1.95 23.66
CA GLU A 47 -4.66 -1.67 23.62
C GLU A 47 -5.01 -0.94 22.32
N THR A 48 -6.13 -1.32 21.71
CA THR A 48 -6.60 -0.77 20.43
C THR A 48 -7.72 0.23 20.64
N GLU A 49 -7.59 1.38 20.02
CA GLU A 49 -8.57 2.46 19.97
C GLU A 49 -8.92 2.77 18.51
N VAL A 50 -10.20 2.97 18.20
CA VAL A 50 -10.64 3.43 16.88
C VAL A 50 -10.56 4.96 16.83
N ILE A 51 -9.76 5.50 15.91
CA ILE A 51 -9.65 6.95 15.67
C ILE A 51 -10.83 7.43 14.83
N ALA A 52 -11.15 6.71 13.75
CA ALA A 52 -12.22 7.09 12.82
C ALA A 52 -12.86 5.86 12.17
N ASP A 53 -14.18 5.89 11.98
CA ASP A 53 -14.92 4.94 11.14
C ASP A 53 -15.01 5.55 9.73
N LEU A 54 -14.18 5.03 8.81
CA LEU A 54 -14.03 5.55 7.46
C LEU A 54 -15.00 4.89 6.46
N GLY A 55 -15.55 3.75 6.85
CA GLY A 55 -16.31 2.89 5.95
C GLY A 55 -15.49 2.33 4.80
N GLY A 56 -16.16 1.65 3.85
CA GLY A 56 -15.51 1.08 2.66
C GLY A 56 -14.42 0.08 3.01
N GLY A 57 -13.19 0.32 2.54
CA GLY A 57 -12.01 -0.53 2.76
C GLY A 57 -10.75 0.31 2.86
N PRO A 58 -10.47 0.98 4.01
CA PRO A 58 -9.21 1.67 4.22
C PRO A 58 -8.07 0.65 4.16
N ASN A 59 -7.05 0.91 3.35
CA ASN A 59 -5.99 -0.05 3.03
C ASN A 59 -4.61 0.49 3.40
N GLY A 60 -4.01 1.38 2.60
CA GLY A 60 -2.75 2.03 2.94
C GLY A 60 -2.95 3.32 3.72
N ALA A 61 -1.97 3.69 4.55
CA ALA A 61 -2.01 4.91 5.32
C ALA A 61 -0.62 5.54 5.48
N ALA A 62 -0.55 6.86 5.48
CA ALA A 62 0.67 7.61 5.76
C ALA A 62 0.35 8.92 6.50
N ILE A 63 1.25 9.36 7.39
CA ILE A 63 1.15 10.68 8.01
C ILE A 63 1.75 11.72 7.07
N GLY A 64 0.95 12.72 6.72
CA GLY A 64 1.42 13.85 5.93
C GLY A 64 2.22 14.87 6.76
N PRO A 65 2.90 15.81 6.09
CA PRO A 65 3.70 16.84 6.75
C PRO A 65 2.88 17.80 7.62
N ASP A 66 1.58 17.83 7.41
CA ASP A 66 0.59 18.61 8.18
C ASP A 66 0.07 17.87 9.42
N GLY A 67 0.57 16.65 9.69
CA GLY A 67 0.19 15.83 10.83
C GLY A 67 -1.13 15.08 10.69
N TYR A 68 -1.81 15.19 9.55
CA TYR A 68 -2.99 14.38 9.24
C TYR A 68 -2.58 13.00 8.72
N CYS A 69 -3.45 12.02 8.91
CA CYS A 69 -3.31 10.71 8.27
C CYS A 69 -4.04 10.70 6.92
N TYR A 70 -3.34 10.31 5.86
CA TYR A 70 -3.90 10.14 4.53
C TYR A 70 -4.11 8.65 4.29
N VAL A 71 -5.33 8.29 3.93
CA VAL A 71 -5.77 6.89 3.83
C VAL A 71 -6.23 6.59 2.41
N CYS A 72 -5.63 5.59 1.80
CA CYS A 72 -6.13 4.94 0.60
C CYS A 72 -7.34 4.09 0.97
N ASN A 73 -8.53 4.45 0.51
CA ASN A 73 -9.74 3.66 0.74
C ASN A 73 -10.17 3.02 -0.58
N ASN A 74 -10.13 1.71 -0.65
CA ASN A 74 -10.41 0.93 -1.86
C ASN A 74 -11.92 0.66 -2.08
N GLY A 75 -12.81 1.21 -1.27
CA GLY A 75 -14.25 1.05 -1.37
C GLY A 75 -14.81 -0.27 -0.84
N GLY A 76 -13.98 -1.19 -0.38
CA GLY A 76 -14.37 -2.43 0.29
C GLY A 76 -14.21 -3.71 -0.52
N PHE A 77 -14.14 -4.82 0.19
CA PHE A 77 -14.06 -6.19 -0.33
C PHE A 77 -15.19 -7.08 0.16
N GLU A 78 -15.49 -8.14 -0.59
CA GLU A 78 -16.11 -9.33 -0.04
C GLU A 78 -15.04 -10.20 0.63
N TRP A 79 -15.40 -10.82 1.73
CA TRP A 79 -14.48 -11.58 2.58
C TRP A 79 -14.83 -13.03 2.61
N GLU A 80 -13.83 -13.90 2.45
CA GLU A 80 -13.93 -15.30 2.79
C GLU A 80 -13.35 -15.51 4.19
N VAL A 81 -14.15 -16.08 5.07
CA VAL A 81 -13.76 -16.40 6.46
C VAL A 81 -13.84 -17.92 6.63
N SER A 82 -12.79 -18.52 7.17
CA SER A 82 -12.78 -19.95 7.46
C SER A 82 -13.77 -20.32 8.57
N GLN A 83 -14.26 -21.58 8.57
CA GLN A 83 -15.28 -22.06 9.51
C GLN A 83 -14.93 -21.88 10.99
N ASN A 84 -13.66 -21.70 11.35
CA ASN A 84 -13.17 -21.52 12.70
C ASN A 84 -12.60 -20.13 12.98
N ASP A 85 -12.90 -19.14 12.12
CA ASP A 85 -12.44 -17.75 12.17
C ASP A 85 -10.89 -17.56 12.22
N LYS A 86 -10.15 -18.62 11.90
CA LYS A 86 -8.68 -18.56 11.92
C LYS A 86 -8.07 -17.88 10.70
N PHE A 87 -8.84 -17.75 9.63
CA PHE A 87 -8.38 -17.21 8.37
C PHE A 87 -9.44 -16.32 7.76
N MET A 88 -9.03 -15.14 7.31
CA MET A 88 -9.85 -14.18 6.58
C MET A 88 -9.03 -13.66 5.38
N ARG A 89 -9.66 -13.60 4.20
CA ARG A 89 -9.04 -12.98 3.02
C ARG A 89 -10.04 -12.19 2.19
N PRO A 90 -9.61 -11.12 1.51
CA PRO A 90 -10.41 -10.46 0.48
C PRO A 90 -10.52 -11.38 -0.75
N ILE A 91 -11.70 -11.44 -1.34
CA ILE A 91 -11.95 -12.28 -2.53
C ILE A 91 -12.38 -11.49 -3.76
N LEU A 92 -13.30 -10.55 -3.60
CA LEU A 92 -13.90 -9.78 -4.70
C LEU A 92 -14.20 -8.34 -4.25
N GLU A 93 -14.58 -7.52 -5.21
CA GLU A 93 -15.20 -6.21 -4.95
C GLU A 93 -16.42 -6.39 -4.05
N SER A 94 -16.59 -5.51 -3.05
CA SER A 94 -17.75 -5.55 -2.15
C SER A 94 -19.05 -5.29 -2.90
N LYS A 95 -20.13 -5.97 -2.49
CA LYS A 95 -21.50 -5.66 -2.97
C LYS A 95 -21.94 -4.23 -2.58
N SER A 96 -21.36 -3.70 -1.50
CA SER A 96 -21.57 -2.34 -1.04
C SER A 96 -20.42 -1.41 -1.43
N TYR A 97 -19.73 -1.70 -2.54
CA TYR A 97 -18.62 -0.90 -3.01
C TYR A 97 -18.97 0.59 -3.08
N SER A 98 -18.18 1.43 -2.42
CA SER A 98 -18.45 2.85 -2.22
C SER A 98 -17.55 3.79 -3.06
N GLY A 99 -16.84 3.24 -4.06
CA GLY A 99 -15.84 3.97 -4.84
C GLY A 99 -14.48 4.02 -4.14
N GLY A 100 -13.42 4.12 -4.95
CA GLY A 100 -12.07 4.37 -4.45
C GLY A 100 -11.90 5.84 -4.06
N LYS A 101 -11.14 6.13 -3.01
CA LYS A 101 -10.90 7.51 -2.58
C LYS A 101 -9.63 7.62 -1.72
N ILE A 102 -9.07 8.83 -1.69
CA ILE A 102 -8.08 9.24 -0.70
C ILE A 102 -8.80 10.08 0.36
N GLN A 103 -8.69 9.65 1.61
CA GLN A 103 -9.29 10.34 2.75
C GLN A 103 -8.20 10.99 3.60
N LYS A 104 -8.46 12.21 4.08
CA LYS A 104 -7.60 12.96 5.00
C LYS A 104 -8.25 12.99 6.37
N VAL A 105 -7.55 12.44 7.37
CA VAL A 105 -8.08 12.20 8.72
C VAL A 105 -7.29 12.99 9.75
N ASN A 106 -7.96 13.75 10.58
CA ASN A 106 -7.36 14.34 11.78
C ASN A 106 -7.21 13.25 12.85
N ILE A 107 -5.98 12.85 13.16
CA ILE A 107 -5.71 11.75 14.10
C ILE A 107 -6.05 12.07 15.56
N LEU A 108 -6.29 13.35 15.90
CA LEU A 108 -6.64 13.79 17.25
C LEU A 108 -8.14 13.84 17.48
N THR A 109 -8.92 14.22 16.45
CA THR A 109 -10.38 14.39 16.55
C THR A 109 -11.16 13.26 15.89
N GLY A 110 -10.55 12.49 14.98
CA GLY A 110 -11.21 11.49 14.16
C GLY A 110 -12.01 12.08 12.98
N GLU A 111 -12.08 13.41 12.85
CA GLU A 111 -12.74 14.06 11.72
C GLU A 111 -12.00 13.77 10.41
N PHE A 112 -12.73 13.49 9.35
CA PHE A 112 -12.14 13.20 8.05
C PHE A 112 -12.96 13.76 6.88
N SER A 113 -12.28 13.89 5.75
CA SER A 113 -12.90 14.30 4.49
C SER A 113 -12.29 13.50 3.33
N THR A 114 -13.02 13.40 2.22
CA THR A 114 -12.49 12.89 0.95
C THR A 114 -11.66 13.99 0.30
N LEU A 115 -10.38 13.71 0.04
CA LEU A 115 -9.47 14.62 -0.65
C LEU A 115 -9.51 14.41 -2.17
N TYR A 116 -9.49 13.14 -2.61
CA TYR A 116 -9.60 12.74 -4.02
C TYR A 116 -10.47 11.51 -4.15
N ASP A 117 -11.33 11.46 -5.16
CA ASP A 117 -12.11 10.30 -5.57
C ASP A 117 -12.04 10.04 -7.08
N ASN A 118 -11.41 10.96 -7.83
CA ASN A 118 -11.23 10.85 -9.26
C ASN A 118 -9.95 11.58 -9.72
N CYS A 119 -9.48 11.22 -10.93
CA CYS A 119 -8.45 11.94 -11.67
C CYS A 119 -9.00 12.27 -13.07
N ASN A 120 -9.10 13.56 -13.43
CA ASN A 120 -9.62 14.00 -14.73
C ASN A 120 -10.99 13.37 -15.09
N ASN A 121 -11.93 13.36 -14.15
CA ASN A 121 -13.25 12.72 -14.25
C ASN A 121 -13.24 11.18 -14.39
N THR A 122 -12.10 10.53 -14.25
CA THR A 122 -12.02 9.07 -14.14
C THR A 122 -12.02 8.70 -12.66
N PRO A 123 -13.02 7.95 -12.16
CA PRO A 123 -13.05 7.54 -10.75
C PRO A 123 -11.82 6.74 -10.34
N LEU A 124 -11.36 6.92 -9.12
CA LEU A 124 -10.44 5.99 -8.47
C LEU A 124 -11.19 4.69 -8.16
N ASN A 125 -10.54 3.54 -8.40
CA ASN A 125 -11.20 2.25 -8.25
C ASN A 125 -10.83 1.53 -6.95
N GLY A 126 -9.55 1.39 -6.67
CA GLY A 126 -9.06 0.65 -5.52
C GLY A 126 -7.74 1.21 -4.99
N PRO A 127 -7.69 2.50 -4.53
CA PRO A 127 -6.49 3.01 -3.88
C PRO A 127 -5.99 2.05 -2.80
N ASN A 128 -4.69 1.72 -2.87
CA ASN A 128 -4.13 0.65 -2.06
C ASN A 128 -3.08 1.16 -1.08
N ASP A 129 -1.91 1.62 -1.54
CA ASP A 129 -0.81 2.05 -0.68
C ASP A 129 -0.32 3.46 -1.03
N ILE A 130 0.37 4.14 -0.10
CA ILE A 130 0.68 5.57 -0.19
C ILE A 130 2.03 5.89 0.44
N VAL A 131 2.81 6.78 -0.19
CA VAL A 131 4.06 7.30 0.34
C VAL A 131 4.19 8.81 0.07
N PHE A 132 4.60 9.57 1.07
CA PHE A 132 4.92 11.00 0.93
C PHE A 132 6.34 11.22 0.44
N ASP A 133 6.52 12.22 -0.43
CA ASP A 133 7.82 12.76 -0.78
C ASP A 133 8.23 13.91 0.17
N LYS A 134 9.50 14.32 0.14
CA LYS A 134 10.05 15.42 0.97
C LYS A 134 9.45 16.78 0.68
N SER A 135 8.80 16.94 -0.48
CA SER A 135 8.09 18.17 -0.85
C SER A 135 6.69 18.23 -0.23
N GLY A 136 6.26 17.15 0.45
CA GLY A 136 4.95 17.04 1.09
C GLY A 136 3.82 16.67 0.14
N ASN A 137 4.14 16.19 -1.05
CA ASN A 137 3.20 15.55 -1.97
C ASN A 137 3.26 14.03 -1.78
N PHE A 138 2.36 13.29 -2.42
CA PHE A 138 2.35 11.85 -2.23
C PHE A 138 2.13 11.07 -3.53
N TRP A 139 2.69 9.87 -3.54
CA TRP A 139 2.45 8.86 -4.54
C TRP A 139 1.53 7.79 -3.96
N PHE A 140 0.65 7.24 -4.77
CA PHE A 140 -0.18 6.13 -4.34
C PHE A 140 -0.47 5.17 -5.49
N THR A 141 -0.76 3.94 -5.13
CA THR A 141 -1.20 2.90 -6.05
C THR A 141 -2.72 2.79 -6.03
N ASP A 142 -3.31 2.52 -7.18
CA ASP A 142 -4.67 2.05 -7.32
C ASP A 142 -4.63 0.64 -7.91
N LEU A 143 -4.90 -0.36 -7.09
CA LEU A 143 -4.84 -1.77 -7.50
C LEU A 143 -5.95 -2.12 -8.49
N GLY A 144 -7.04 -1.33 -8.50
CA GLY A 144 -8.28 -1.68 -9.15
C GLY A 144 -9.13 -2.64 -8.33
N LYS A 145 -10.16 -3.20 -8.94
CA LYS A 145 -11.09 -4.14 -8.30
C LYS A 145 -11.10 -5.47 -9.06
N VAL A 146 -11.16 -6.55 -8.27
CA VAL A 146 -11.31 -7.91 -8.79
C VAL A 146 -12.77 -8.31 -8.68
N ARG A 147 -13.32 -8.83 -9.77
CA ARG A 147 -14.69 -9.32 -9.90
C ARG A 147 -14.67 -10.78 -10.35
N LYS A 148 -15.80 -11.46 -10.34
CA LYS A 148 -15.88 -12.90 -10.61
C LYS A 148 -15.25 -13.33 -11.95
N ARG A 149 -15.28 -12.50 -12.99
CA ARG A 149 -14.82 -12.84 -14.34
C ARG A 149 -13.90 -11.80 -14.98
N ASN A 150 -13.67 -10.68 -14.31
CA ASN A 150 -12.81 -9.60 -14.79
C ASN A 150 -12.14 -8.89 -13.63
N MET A 151 -11.15 -8.09 -13.93
CA MET A 151 -10.48 -7.22 -12.99
C MET A 151 -10.09 -5.92 -13.70
N ASP A 152 -9.98 -4.84 -12.93
CA ASP A 152 -9.46 -3.59 -13.45
C ASP A 152 -7.94 -3.73 -13.65
N ARG A 153 -7.43 -2.96 -14.59
CA ARG A 153 -5.99 -2.68 -14.66
C ARG A 153 -5.74 -1.46 -13.77
N GLY A 154 -4.81 -1.60 -12.85
CA GLY A 154 -4.50 -0.56 -11.89
C GLY A 154 -3.68 0.59 -12.49
N ALA A 155 -3.36 1.55 -11.64
CA ALA A 155 -2.60 2.73 -11.98
C ALA A 155 -1.74 3.21 -10.80
N ILE A 156 -0.78 4.09 -11.09
CA ILE A 156 0.02 4.80 -10.11
C ILE A 156 -0.24 6.30 -10.29
N TYR A 157 -0.52 6.96 -9.19
CA TYR A 157 -0.85 8.38 -9.12
C TYR A 157 0.17 9.15 -8.31
N TRP A 158 0.28 10.42 -8.60
CA TRP A 158 0.92 11.44 -7.78
C TRP A 158 -0.07 12.55 -7.48
N ALA A 159 -0.10 13.05 -6.25
CA ALA A 159 -1.05 14.06 -5.85
C ALA A 159 -0.50 15.02 -4.80
N LYS A 160 -1.05 16.23 -4.77
CA LYS A 160 -0.76 17.23 -3.74
C LYS A 160 -1.61 17.01 -2.50
N ALA A 161 -1.00 17.22 -1.33
CA ALA A 161 -1.67 17.09 -0.04
C ALA A 161 -2.73 18.17 0.24
N ASP A 162 -2.72 19.27 -0.53
CA ASP A 162 -3.69 20.35 -0.44
C ASP A 162 -4.96 20.13 -1.28
N GLY A 163 -5.04 19.03 -2.05
CA GLY A 163 -6.18 18.72 -2.90
C GLY A 163 -6.19 19.43 -4.25
N SER A 164 -5.19 20.24 -4.58
CA SER A 164 -5.20 21.09 -5.77
C SER A 164 -4.84 20.35 -7.07
N MET A 165 -4.19 19.19 -6.99
CA MET A 165 -3.72 18.47 -8.18
C MET A 165 -3.56 16.96 -7.93
N ILE A 166 -4.05 16.16 -8.87
CA ILE A 166 -3.79 14.73 -8.97
C ILE A 166 -3.39 14.41 -10.42
N LYS A 167 -2.43 13.52 -10.61
CA LYS A 167 -1.94 13.05 -11.92
C LYS A 167 -1.94 11.53 -11.96
N GLU A 168 -2.50 10.93 -13.01
CA GLU A 168 -2.26 9.55 -13.37
C GLU A 168 -0.89 9.46 -14.06
N VAL A 169 0.07 8.80 -13.44
CA VAL A 169 1.46 8.76 -13.90
C VAL A 169 1.75 7.53 -14.74
N ILE A 170 1.26 6.39 -14.28
CA ILE A 170 1.46 5.10 -14.94
C ILE A 170 0.13 4.36 -15.01
N GLN A 171 -0.32 4.08 -16.21
CA GLN A 171 -1.50 3.28 -16.55
C GLN A 171 -1.27 2.69 -17.97
N PRO A 172 -1.56 1.41 -18.17
CA PRO A 172 -2.05 0.43 -17.20
C PRO A 172 -0.93 -0.22 -16.38
N PHE A 173 -1.27 -0.64 -15.16
CA PHE A 173 -0.42 -1.47 -14.33
C PHE A 173 -1.20 -2.69 -13.82
N MET A 174 -0.54 -3.84 -13.65
CA MET A 174 -1.21 -5.04 -13.13
C MET A 174 -1.12 -5.05 -11.60
N THR A 175 -2.26 -4.95 -10.93
CA THR A 175 -2.39 -5.04 -9.46
C THR A 175 -1.25 -4.36 -8.66
N PRO A 176 -0.98 -3.04 -8.89
CA PRO A 176 0.02 -2.34 -8.10
C PRO A 176 -0.44 -2.26 -6.64
N ASN A 177 0.45 -2.62 -5.71
CA ASN A 177 0.19 -2.68 -4.29
C ASN A 177 1.18 -1.79 -3.55
N GLY A 178 2.16 -2.33 -2.83
CA GLY A 178 3.13 -1.54 -2.09
C GLY A 178 3.87 -0.51 -2.94
N ILE A 179 4.05 0.68 -2.40
CA ILE A 179 4.75 1.80 -3.05
C ILE A 179 5.72 2.46 -2.09
N GLY A 180 6.92 2.82 -2.56
CA GLY A 180 7.93 3.47 -1.73
C GLY A 180 8.93 4.27 -2.56
N LEU A 181 9.62 5.18 -1.88
CA LEU A 181 10.64 6.03 -2.48
C LEU A 181 12.03 5.60 -2.02
N SER A 182 13.03 5.68 -2.91
CA SER A 182 14.44 5.56 -2.49
C SER A 182 14.80 6.70 -1.52
N PRO A 183 15.83 6.54 -0.65
CA PRO A 183 16.21 7.56 0.32
C PRO A 183 16.57 8.92 -0.29
N ASP A 184 17.03 8.94 -1.55
CA ASP A 184 17.30 10.14 -2.33
C ASP A 184 16.12 10.62 -3.19
N GLU A 185 14.98 9.89 -3.13
CA GLU A 185 13.75 10.14 -3.88
C GLU A 185 13.90 10.17 -5.40
N LYS A 186 14.96 9.56 -5.93
CA LYS A 186 15.14 9.46 -7.38
C LYS A 186 14.51 8.21 -8.00
N SER A 187 14.10 7.26 -7.18
CA SER A 187 13.45 6.03 -7.60
C SER A 187 12.15 5.81 -6.85
N LEU A 188 11.10 5.46 -7.60
CA LEU A 188 9.83 4.98 -7.09
C LEU A 188 9.81 3.47 -7.24
N TYR A 189 9.59 2.74 -6.15
CA TYR A 189 9.45 1.29 -6.13
C TYR A 189 7.98 0.91 -6.04
N VAL A 190 7.56 -0.08 -6.81
CA VAL A 190 6.18 -0.56 -6.83
C VAL A 190 6.15 -2.08 -6.86
N ALA A 191 5.43 -2.67 -5.92
CA ALA A 191 5.16 -4.10 -5.86
C ALA A 191 3.91 -4.44 -6.69
N GLU A 192 4.00 -5.50 -7.48
CA GLU A 192 2.90 -6.08 -8.25
C GLU A 192 2.45 -7.38 -7.59
N THR A 193 1.20 -7.45 -7.15
CA THR A 193 0.72 -8.58 -6.36
C THR A 193 0.57 -9.86 -7.19
N GLU A 194 -0.22 -9.85 -8.26
CA GLU A 194 -0.53 -11.07 -9.03
C GLU A 194 0.70 -11.64 -9.74
N GLY A 195 1.59 -10.81 -10.22
CA GLY A 195 2.82 -11.24 -10.88
C GLY A 195 3.97 -11.53 -9.93
N GLY A 196 3.89 -11.12 -8.67
CA GLY A 196 4.97 -11.25 -7.68
C GLY A 196 6.25 -10.56 -8.14
N LYS A 197 6.12 -9.32 -8.66
CA LYS A 197 7.21 -8.55 -9.26
C LYS A 197 7.42 -7.25 -8.50
N LEU A 198 8.65 -6.79 -8.47
CA LEU A 198 9.03 -5.47 -7.98
C LEU A 198 9.56 -4.64 -9.15
N TYR A 199 8.99 -3.46 -9.35
CA TYR A 199 9.40 -2.51 -10.37
C TYR A 199 10.05 -1.28 -9.77
N SER A 200 10.97 -0.67 -10.52
CA SER A 200 11.57 0.63 -10.22
C SER A 200 11.32 1.60 -11.35
N PHE A 201 10.96 2.84 -11.02
CA PHE A 201 10.79 3.95 -11.96
C PHE A 201 11.68 5.10 -11.56
N LYS A 202 12.45 5.67 -12.49
CA LYS A 202 13.27 6.84 -12.24
C LYS A 202 12.38 8.09 -12.21
N ILE A 203 12.39 8.81 -11.10
CA ILE A 203 11.67 10.07 -10.93
C ILE A 203 12.49 11.19 -11.58
N ILE A 204 11.85 11.98 -12.44
CA ILE A 204 12.46 13.11 -13.16
C ILE A 204 11.74 14.44 -12.90
N GLY A 205 10.72 14.45 -12.04
CA GLY A 205 9.97 15.63 -11.64
C GLY A 205 8.72 15.28 -10.85
N ASP A 206 7.97 16.29 -10.41
CA ASP A 206 6.75 16.18 -9.64
C ASP A 206 5.65 15.41 -10.39
N GLY A 207 5.42 14.17 -9.98
CA GLY A 207 4.51 13.25 -10.67
C GLY A 207 4.97 12.92 -12.09
N VAL A 208 6.28 12.85 -12.34
CA VAL A 208 6.86 12.50 -13.64
C VAL A 208 7.94 11.45 -13.47
N VAL A 209 7.82 10.35 -14.21
CA VAL A 209 8.83 9.29 -14.28
C VAL A 209 9.37 9.12 -15.70
N GLU A 210 10.62 8.73 -15.80
CA GLU A 210 11.21 8.26 -17.06
C GLU A 210 10.64 6.87 -17.37
N LYS A 211 10.09 6.68 -18.60
CA LYS A 211 9.50 5.40 -19.01
C LYS A 211 10.41 4.66 -19.98
N ILE A 212 10.68 3.40 -19.66
CA ILE A 212 11.35 2.47 -20.58
C ILE A 212 10.34 2.08 -21.67
N PRO A 213 10.67 2.25 -22.96
CA PRO A 213 9.74 1.98 -24.06
C PRO A 213 9.49 0.50 -24.24
N PHE A 214 8.33 0.16 -24.85
CA PHE A 214 8.08 -1.19 -25.37
C PHE A 214 9.06 -1.51 -26.53
N PRO A 215 9.61 -2.74 -26.65
CA PRO A 215 9.27 -3.96 -25.90
C PRO A 215 10.07 -4.19 -24.61
N ASP A 216 10.97 -3.30 -24.23
CA ASP A 216 11.87 -3.50 -23.08
C ASP A 216 11.13 -3.39 -21.74
N SER A 217 9.98 -2.71 -21.71
CA SER A 217 9.07 -2.70 -20.57
C SER A 217 7.60 -2.67 -21.02
N ILE A 218 6.72 -3.34 -20.27
CA ILE A 218 5.27 -3.37 -20.51
C ILE A 218 4.51 -2.23 -19.85
N ASN A 219 5.09 -1.64 -18.79
CA ASN A 219 4.49 -0.57 -17.98
C ASN A 219 5.38 0.68 -17.86
N GLY A 220 6.55 0.64 -18.47
CA GLY A 220 7.55 1.70 -18.47
C GLY A 220 8.56 1.63 -17.31
N GLY A 221 8.41 0.69 -16.38
CA GLY A 221 9.34 0.50 -15.26
C GLY A 221 10.42 -0.53 -15.55
N LEU A 222 11.54 -0.42 -14.87
CA LEU A 222 12.56 -1.47 -14.80
C LEU A 222 12.01 -2.60 -13.91
N LEU A 223 11.96 -3.82 -14.43
CA LEU A 223 11.70 -5.00 -13.60
C LEU A 223 12.93 -5.22 -12.71
N LEU A 224 12.79 -4.83 -11.45
CA LEU A 224 13.89 -4.87 -10.48
C LEU A 224 14.08 -6.28 -9.92
N ASN A 225 12.96 -6.96 -9.54
CA ASN A 225 13.01 -8.31 -9.00
C ASN A 225 11.79 -9.12 -9.47
N ASN A 226 12.05 -10.41 -9.79
CA ASN A 226 11.07 -11.44 -10.05
C ASN A 226 11.71 -12.80 -9.77
N GLU A 227 11.53 -13.29 -8.54
CA GLU A 227 12.19 -14.53 -8.12
C GLU A 227 11.47 -15.79 -8.61
N GLY A 228 10.38 -15.65 -9.33
CA GLY A 228 9.53 -16.75 -9.75
C GLY A 228 8.72 -17.40 -8.62
N GLY A 229 7.94 -18.40 -8.97
CA GLY A 229 6.99 -19.03 -8.04
C GLY A 229 5.82 -18.10 -7.68
N ILE A 230 4.99 -18.55 -6.74
CA ILE A 230 3.86 -17.76 -6.24
C ILE A 230 4.32 -16.94 -5.05
N LYS A 231 4.62 -15.66 -5.28
CA LYS A 231 5.05 -14.73 -4.22
C LYS A 231 3.89 -13.90 -3.68
N ARG A 232 3.15 -13.26 -4.57
CA ARG A 232 2.14 -12.24 -4.26
C ARG A 232 2.70 -11.18 -3.33
N PHE A 233 3.48 -10.29 -3.92
CA PHE A 233 4.02 -9.13 -3.22
C PHE A 233 2.90 -8.19 -2.78
N ASP A 234 3.03 -7.65 -1.58
CA ASP A 234 2.05 -6.80 -0.92
C ASP A 234 2.66 -5.43 -0.61
N SER A 235 2.30 -4.82 0.50
CA SER A 235 2.86 -3.54 0.95
C SER A 235 4.38 -3.61 1.08
N LEU A 236 5.05 -2.47 0.92
CA LEU A 236 6.49 -2.37 1.04
C LEU A 236 6.93 -1.18 1.90
N ALA A 237 8.14 -1.27 2.41
CA ALA A 237 8.85 -0.16 3.04
C ALA A 237 10.29 -0.13 2.55
N VAL A 238 10.88 1.07 2.51
CA VAL A 238 12.27 1.25 2.09
C VAL A 238 13.13 1.64 3.29
N GLU A 239 14.20 0.88 3.52
CA GLU A 239 15.17 1.16 4.58
C GLU A 239 16.07 2.35 4.24
N ASN A 240 16.69 2.96 5.24
CA ASN A 240 17.63 4.08 5.04
C ASN A 240 18.87 3.70 4.20
N ASN A 241 19.23 2.43 4.16
CA ASN A 241 20.30 1.90 3.29
C ASN A 241 19.85 1.66 1.85
N GLY A 242 18.56 1.85 1.56
CA GLY A 242 17.93 1.69 0.25
C GLY A 242 17.35 0.30 -0.01
N ASN A 243 17.49 -0.68 0.89
CA ASN A 243 16.82 -1.97 0.71
C ASN A 243 15.30 -1.82 0.74
N ILE A 244 14.63 -2.63 -0.06
CA ILE A 244 13.17 -2.65 -0.20
C ILE A 244 12.66 -3.89 0.53
N CYS A 245 11.92 -3.70 1.61
CA CYS A 245 11.27 -4.75 2.39
C CYS A 245 9.85 -4.95 1.87
N VAL A 246 9.58 -6.08 1.22
CA VAL A 246 8.29 -6.36 0.57
C VAL A 246 7.58 -7.50 1.29
N GLY A 247 6.34 -7.27 1.73
CA GLY A 247 5.45 -8.31 2.23
C GLY A 247 5.26 -9.40 1.17
N THR A 248 5.44 -10.67 1.57
CA THR A 248 5.40 -11.81 0.64
C THR A 248 4.38 -12.82 1.15
N LEU A 249 3.14 -12.69 0.65
CA LEU A 249 1.95 -13.32 1.25
C LEU A 249 2.02 -14.85 1.30
N PHE A 250 2.34 -15.51 0.18
CA PHE A 250 2.30 -16.97 0.13
C PHE A 250 3.50 -17.66 0.79
N ASN A 251 4.59 -16.94 0.93
CA ASN A 251 5.77 -17.47 1.62
C ASN A 251 5.75 -17.16 3.13
N GLY A 252 4.81 -16.33 3.58
CA GLY A 252 4.63 -15.98 4.98
C GLY A 252 5.82 -15.22 5.57
N GLY A 253 6.18 -14.06 4.97
CA GLY A 253 7.33 -13.30 5.43
C GLY A 253 7.55 -11.99 4.69
N VAL A 254 8.75 -11.46 4.84
CA VAL A 254 9.22 -10.23 4.16
C VAL A 254 10.46 -10.54 3.34
N SER A 255 10.40 -10.28 2.05
CA SER A 255 11.57 -10.29 1.15
C SER A 255 12.30 -8.95 1.27
N VAL A 256 13.59 -8.99 1.60
CA VAL A 256 14.48 -7.81 1.61
C VAL A 256 15.28 -7.81 0.32
N ILE A 257 15.00 -6.84 -0.55
CA ILE A 257 15.55 -6.74 -1.90
C ILE A 257 16.45 -5.51 -1.96
N SER A 258 17.66 -5.67 -2.50
CA SER A 258 18.59 -4.55 -2.68
C SER A 258 18.10 -3.57 -3.76
N PRO A 259 18.63 -2.32 -3.81
CA PRO A 259 18.35 -1.39 -4.92
C PRO A 259 18.75 -1.91 -6.30
N LEU A 260 19.59 -2.95 -6.36
CA LEU A 260 20.01 -3.63 -7.60
C LEU A 260 19.09 -4.81 -7.97
N GLY A 261 18.06 -5.10 -7.15
CA GLY A 261 17.10 -6.17 -7.40
C GLY A 261 17.51 -7.54 -6.86
N GLU A 262 18.58 -7.63 -6.08
CA GLU A 262 19.03 -8.89 -5.48
C GLU A 262 18.24 -9.17 -4.19
N LEU A 263 17.76 -10.42 -4.01
CA LEU A 263 17.21 -10.86 -2.74
C LEU A 263 18.35 -11.02 -1.72
N VAL A 264 18.40 -10.10 -0.77
CA VAL A 264 19.43 -10.07 0.29
C VAL A 264 19.08 -11.02 1.43
N GLU A 265 17.83 -10.94 1.89
CA GLU A 265 17.33 -11.67 3.04
C GLU A 265 15.86 -12.01 2.87
N PHE A 266 15.41 -13.13 3.42
CA PHE A 266 13.99 -13.43 3.60
C PHE A 266 13.73 -13.64 5.10
N VAL A 267 12.90 -12.76 5.68
CA VAL A 267 12.47 -12.83 7.08
C VAL A 267 11.18 -13.61 7.12
N LYS A 268 11.23 -14.86 7.58
CA LYS A 268 10.07 -15.73 7.67
C LYS A 268 9.32 -15.50 8.98
N PHE A 269 7.99 -15.50 8.93
CA PHE A 269 7.09 -15.55 10.08
C PHE A 269 6.62 -16.99 10.29
N ASP A 270 6.68 -17.48 11.52
CA ASP A 270 6.20 -18.82 11.91
C ASP A 270 4.71 -18.79 12.31
#